data_9048bf642ceb3ae87b0b1ec65ed3b85a
#
_entry.id   9048bf642ceb3ae87b0b1ec65ed3b85a
#
_cell.length_a   1.000
_cell.length_b   1.000
_cell.length_c   1.000
_cell.angle_alpha   90.00
_cell.angle_beta   90.00
_cell.angle_gamma   90.00
#
_symmetry.space_group_name_H-M   'P 1'
#
loop_
_entity.id
_entity.type
_entity.pdbx_description
1 polymer ?
#
loop_
_entity_poly.entity_id
_entity_poly.type
_entity_poly.pdbx_seq_one_letter_code
_entity_poly.pdbx_strand_id
1 'polypeptide(L)'
;MLDEQRKRTVNSLYPVVNPLRQCCLNSLHCAQQVANTTITRRQNALALFQAYAEKALASGAPPKGLEQTFAATLQISPSMWSQIKSSRPIGDKLARQIEQHHGKPTGWLDEARQSDLVAPAEQAFLDLALKAWRATNSAGRKALREQMKLAAATPAAK
;
A
#
# COMPACT_ATOMS: atom_id res chain seq x y z
N MET A 1 -9.31 71.14 -3.47
CA MET A 1 -9.94 70.59 -2.27
C MET A 1 -10.67 69.32 -2.62
N LEU A 2 -9.99 68.27 -2.79
CA LEU A 2 -10.54 66.90 -2.89
C LEU A 2 -9.40 65.97 -3.30
N ASP A 3 -8.48 65.68 -2.39
CA ASP A 3 -7.51 64.59 -2.68
C ASP A 3 -6.72 64.18 -1.43
N GLU A 4 -7.44 63.84 -0.36
CA GLU A 4 -6.79 63.37 0.87
C GLU A 4 -7.55 62.24 1.58
N GLN A 5 -8.22 61.40 0.82
CA GLN A 5 -8.94 60.27 1.43
C GLN A 5 -8.69 58.88 0.76
N ARG A 6 -7.49 58.65 0.21
CA ARG A 6 -7.19 57.34 -0.36
C ARG A 6 -5.88 56.72 0.12
N LYS A 7 -5.59 56.88 1.41
CA LYS A 7 -4.48 56.15 2.06
C LYS A 7 -4.96 55.52 3.36
N ARG A 8 -5.94 54.64 3.27
CA ARG A 8 -6.23 53.73 4.40
C ARG A 8 -6.41 52.31 3.87
N THR A 9 -5.61 51.44 4.51
CA THR A 9 -5.84 50.03 4.71
C THR A 9 -5.66 49.09 3.53
N VAL A 10 -4.42 48.71 3.35
CA VAL A 10 -4.16 47.29 3.04
C VAL A 10 -3.23 46.75 4.12
N ASN A 11 -3.78 46.58 5.31
CA ASN A 11 -3.12 45.79 6.32
C ASN A 11 -3.50 44.35 6.03
N SER A 12 -2.69 43.70 5.15
CA SER A 12 -2.79 42.31 4.78
C SER A 12 -2.55 41.45 5.99
N LEU A 13 -3.60 40.86 6.49
CA LEU A 13 -3.59 39.75 7.44
C LEU A 13 -3.08 38.48 6.72
N TYR A 14 -1.82 38.43 6.39
CA TYR A 14 -1.15 37.17 6.13
C TYR A 14 -0.54 36.69 7.44
N PRO A 15 -0.97 35.56 8.00
CA PRO A 15 -0.23 34.96 9.10
C PRO A 15 1.17 34.66 8.59
N VAL A 16 2.19 35.19 9.24
CA VAL A 16 3.60 34.86 9.00
C VAL A 16 3.76 33.39 9.35
N VAL A 17 3.60 32.54 8.35
CA VAL A 17 3.87 31.09 8.46
C VAL A 17 5.39 30.97 8.61
N ASN A 18 5.83 30.60 9.79
CA ASN A 18 7.23 30.42 10.10
C ASN A 18 7.82 29.35 9.18
N PRO A 19 8.74 29.69 8.25
CA PRO A 19 9.26 28.74 7.25
C PRO A 19 9.98 27.56 7.87
N LEU A 20 10.46 27.68 9.10
CA LEU A 20 11.11 26.58 9.83
C LEU A 20 10.12 25.51 10.30
N ARG A 21 8.88 25.88 10.64
CA ARG A 21 7.82 24.90 10.99
C ARG A 21 7.33 24.14 9.76
N GLN A 22 7.25 24.81 8.62
CA GLN A 22 6.84 24.18 7.35
C GLN A 22 7.85 23.12 6.90
N CYS A 23 9.14 23.38 7.11
CA CYS A 23 10.22 22.45 6.75
C CYS A 23 10.17 21.16 7.58
N CYS A 24 9.88 21.24 8.87
CA CYS A 24 9.76 20.07 9.75
C CYS A 24 8.52 19.23 9.45
N LEU A 25 7.38 19.86 9.16
CA LEU A 25 6.16 19.14 8.78
C LEU A 25 6.30 18.43 7.44
N ASN A 26 6.95 19.06 6.46
CA ASN A 26 7.23 18.44 5.17
C ASN A 26 8.21 17.28 5.28
N SER A 27 9.18 17.36 6.20
CA SER A 27 10.15 16.28 6.43
C SER A 27 9.51 15.01 7.01
N LEU A 28 8.61 15.17 7.99
CA LEU A 28 7.87 14.04 8.56
C LEU A 28 6.89 13.44 7.53
N HIS A 29 6.21 14.27 6.76
CA HIS A 29 5.30 13.83 5.70
C HIS A 29 6.06 13.11 4.58
N CYS A 30 7.20 13.62 4.18
CA CYS A 30 8.08 12.99 3.19
C CYS A 30 8.61 11.64 3.66
N ALA A 31 9.05 11.53 4.93
CA ALA A 31 9.50 10.26 5.50
C ALA A 31 8.38 9.21 5.55
N GLN A 32 7.17 9.62 5.85
CA GLN A 32 6.00 8.74 5.90
C GLN A 32 5.56 8.28 4.50
N GLN A 33 5.65 9.14 3.49
CA GLN A 33 5.40 8.78 2.10
C GLN A 33 6.43 7.77 1.58
N VAL A 34 7.71 7.97 1.87
CA VAL A 34 8.77 7.04 1.45
C VAL A 34 8.60 5.67 2.09
N ALA A 35 8.25 5.61 3.38
CA ALA A 35 7.98 4.35 4.06
C ALA A 35 6.77 3.63 3.44
N ASN A 36 5.70 4.34 3.13
CA ASN A 36 4.51 3.77 2.48
C ASN A 36 4.85 3.24 1.08
N THR A 37 5.57 4.00 0.26
CA THR A 37 5.98 3.58 -1.09
C THR A 37 6.82 2.31 -1.07
N THR A 38 7.73 2.17 -0.11
CA THR A 38 8.54 0.95 0.03
C THR A 38 7.69 -0.28 0.33
N ILE A 39 6.72 -0.14 1.22
CA ILE A 39 5.78 -1.23 1.55
C ILE A 39 4.89 -1.55 0.35
N THR A 40 4.32 -0.53 -0.27
CA THR A 40 3.43 -0.64 -1.42
C THR A 40 4.12 -1.34 -2.59
N ARG A 41 5.33 -0.91 -2.96
CA ARG A 41 6.11 -1.55 -4.03
C ARG A 41 6.36 -3.03 -3.76
N ARG A 42 6.68 -3.38 -2.52
CA ARG A 42 6.91 -4.79 -2.15
C ARG A 42 5.62 -5.60 -2.25
N GLN A 43 4.51 -5.10 -1.73
CA GLN A 43 3.21 -5.77 -1.81
C GLN A 43 2.79 -6.00 -3.27
N ASN A 44 2.91 -4.98 -4.12
CA ASN A 44 2.58 -5.09 -5.52
C ASN A 44 3.52 -6.07 -6.27
N ALA A 45 4.82 -6.08 -5.95
CA ALA A 45 5.77 -7.04 -6.53
C ALA A 45 5.46 -8.48 -6.11
N LEU A 46 5.06 -8.69 -4.85
CA LEU A 46 4.61 -10.01 -4.37
C LEU A 46 3.33 -10.46 -5.06
N ALA A 47 2.37 -9.56 -5.28
CA ALA A 47 1.15 -9.86 -6.03
C ALA A 47 1.45 -10.27 -7.48
N LEU A 48 2.41 -9.60 -8.15
CA LEU A 48 2.87 -10.02 -9.48
C LEU A 48 3.50 -11.41 -9.47
N PHE A 49 4.31 -11.72 -8.45
CA PHE A 49 4.88 -13.06 -8.31
C PHE A 49 3.81 -14.12 -8.10
N GLN A 50 2.81 -13.83 -7.27
CA GLN A 50 1.71 -14.76 -7.00
C GLN A 50 0.92 -15.06 -8.28
N ALA A 51 0.52 -14.04 -9.03
CA ALA A 51 -0.17 -14.21 -10.31
C ALA A 51 0.70 -15.00 -11.33
N TYR A 52 2.00 -14.75 -11.35
CA TYR A 52 2.94 -15.52 -12.16
C TYR A 52 2.98 -16.99 -11.76
N ALA A 53 3.09 -17.26 -10.44
CA ALA A 53 3.15 -18.61 -9.90
C ALA A 53 1.86 -19.40 -10.16
N GLU A 54 0.71 -18.79 -9.98
CA GLU A 54 -0.60 -19.37 -10.28
C GLU A 54 -0.71 -19.76 -11.76
N LYS A 55 -0.32 -18.86 -12.65
CA LYS A 55 -0.31 -19.13 -14.11
C LYS A 55 0.66 -20.25 -14.46
N ALA A 56 1.86 -20.27 -13.91
CA ALA A 56 2.87 -21.27 -14.17
C ALA A 56 2.40 -22.66 -13.66
N LEU A 57 1.83 -22.72 -12.47
CA LEU A 57 1.27 -23.97 -11.91
C LEU A 57 0.09 -24.46 -12.75
N ALA A 58 -0.80 -23.59 -13.20
CA ALA A 58 -1.91 -23.95 -14.09
C ALA A 58 -1.43 -24.51 -15.43
N SER A 59 -0.25 -24.09 -15.91
CA SER A 59 0.38 -24.65 -17.12
C SER A 59 1.21 -25.91 -16.88
N GLY A 60 1.20 -26.46 -15.65
CA GLY A 60 1.90 -27.69 -15.30
C GLY A 60 3.38 -27.51 -14.93
N ALA A 61 3.83 -26.28 -14.69
CA ALA A 61 5.20 -26.03 -14.24
C ALA A 61 5.42 -26.59 -12.83
N PRO A 62 6.59 -27.14 -12.52
CA PRO A 62 6.88 -27.63 -11.17
C PRO A 62 6.95 -26.45 -10.18
N PRO A 63 6.44 -26.60 -8.95
CA PRO A 63 6.48 -25.55 -7.95
C PRO A 63 7.89 -25.18 -7.52
N LYS A 64 8.83 -26.11 -7.68
CA LYS A 64 10.23 -25.90 -7.35
C LYS A 64 10.92 -25.08 -8.46
N GLY A 65 11.54 -23.95 -8.10
CA GLY A 65 12.26 -23.10 -9.04
C GLY A 65 11.45 -21.92 -9.58
N LEU A 66 10.16 -21.78 -9.26
CA LEU A 66 9.32 -20.65 -9.72
C LEU A 66 9.92 -19.27 -9.36
N GLU A 67 10.54 -19.13 -8.19
CA GLU A 67 11.20 -17.89 -7.80
C GLU A 67 12.41 -17.57 -8.66
N GLN A 68 13.17 -18.59 -9.06
CA GLN A 68 14.32 -18.42 -9.93
C GLN A 68 13.90 -17.99 -11.33
N THR A 69 12.89 -18.66 -11.89
CA THR A 69 12.32 -18.30 -13.18
C THR A 69 11.70 -16.89 -13.15
N PHE A 70 10.96 -16.55 -12.11
CA PHE A 70 10.42 -15.21 -11.95
C PHE A 70 11.52 -14.14 -11.87
N ALA A 71 12.56 -14.38 -11.06
CA ALA A 71 13.70 -13.47 -10.98
C ALA A 71 14.40 -13.31 -12.35
N ALA A 72 14.52 -14.38 -13.11
CA ALA A 72 15.08 -14.35 -14.46
C ALA A 72 14.22 -13.52 -15.42
N THR A 73 12.89 -13.61 -15.37
CA THR A 73 11.99 -12.77 -16.18
C THR A 73 12.15 -11.27 -15.85
N LEU A 74 12.47 -10.94 -14.61
CA LEU A 74 12.73 -9.56 -14.16
C LEU A 74 14.18 -9.10 -14.44
N GLN A 75 15.04 -9.99 -14.95
CA GLN A 75 16.48 -9.75 -15.15
C GLN A 75 17.19 -9.35 -13.85
N ILE A 76 16.81 -9.99 -12.73
CA ILE A 76 17.44 -9.82 -11.44
C ILE A 76 17.96 -11.17 -10.92
N SER A 77 18.92 -11.13 -9.99
CA SER A 77 19.39 -12.36 -9.36
C SER A 77 18.34 -12.96 -8.41
N PRO A 78 18.27 -14.29 -8.29
CA PRO A 78 17.39 -14.94 -7.30
C PRO A 78 17.66 -14.48 -5.85
N SER A 79 18.92 -14.16 -5.53
CA SER A 79 19.31 -13.60 -4.24
C SER A 79 18.68 -12.21 -4.03
N MET A 80 18.68 -11.35 -5.06
CA MET A 80 18.03 -10.04 -4.98
C MET A 80 16.52 -10.18 -4.77
N TRP A 81 15.87 -11.11 -5.48
CA TRP A 81 14.45 -11.40 -5.27
C TRP A 81 14.15 -11.83 -3.83
N SER A 82 14.96 -12.74 -3.29
CA SER A 82 14.84 -13.18 -1.89
C SER A 82 14.98 -12.02 -0.89
N GLN A 83 15.92 -11.10 -1.14
CA GLN A 83 16.10 -9.90 -0.31
C GLN A 83 14.89 -8.96 -0.39
N ILE A 84 14.31 -8.77 -1.59
CA ILE A 84 13.09 -7.96 -1.77
C ILE A 84 11.93 -8.54 -0.96
N LYS A 85 11.73 -9.85 -1.01
CA LYS A 85 10.71 -10.53 -0.20
C LYS A 85 10.90 -10.30 1.30
N SER A 86 12.13 -10.33 1.78
CA SER A 86 12.44 -10.14 3.20
C SER A 86 12.23 -8.70 3.64
N SER A 87 12.99 -7.75 3.10
CA SER A 87 12.96 -6.37 3.59
C SER A 87 13.60 -5.33 2.67
N ARG A 88 14.32 -5.75 1.61
CA ARG A 88 15.03 -4.82 0.75
C ARG A 88 14.04 -3.87 0.05
N PRO A 89 14.25 -2.55 0.10
CA PRO A 89 13.42 -1.59 -0.61
C PRO A 89 13.62 -1.70 -2.12
N ILE A 90 12.53 -1.51 -2.87
CA ILE A 90 12.55 -1.44 -4.34
C ILE A 90 12.73 0.04 -4.71
N GLY A 91 13.93 0.39 -5.20
CA GLY A 91 14.19 1.74 -5.71
C GLY A 91 13.51 2.00 -7.06
N ASP A 92 13.48 3.26 -7.48
CA ASP A 92 12.74 3.68 -8.70
C ASP A 92 13.19 2.95 -9.95
N LYS A 93 14.50 2.81 -10.16
CA LYS A 93 15.03 2.10 -11.33
C LYS A 93 14.53 0.66 -11.40
N LEU A 94 14.57 -0.05 -10.28
CA LEU A 94 14.11 -1.44 -10.21
C LEU A 94 12.58 -1.54 -10.33
N ALA A 95 11.84 -0.58 -9.76
CA ALA A 95 10.39 -0.52 -9.92
C ALA A 95 9.99 -0.39 -11.39
N ARG A 96 10.60 0.54 -12.13
CA ARG A 96 10.34 0.73 -13.57
C ARG A 96 10.73 -0.53 -14.38
N GLN A 97 11.81 -1.21 -14.01
CA GLN A 97 12.22 -2.47 -14.64
C GLN A 97 11.17 -3.56 -14.44
N ILE A 98 10.67 -3.76 -13.22
CA ILE A 98 9.64 -4.75 -12.91
C ILE A 98 8.34 -4.44 -13.69
N GLU A 99 7.92 -3.19 -13.73
CA GLU A 99 6.73 -2.75 -14.46
C GLU A 99 6.86 -3.05 -15.95
N GLN A 100 7.99 -2.72 -16.56
CA GLN A 100 8.25 -2.95 -17.96
C GLN A 100 8.19 -4.44 -18.32
N HIS A 101 8.81 -5.31 -17.52
CA HIS A 101 8.80 -6.76 -17.76
C HIS A 101 7.42 -7.39 -17.61
N HIS A 102 6.55 -6.78 -16.79
CA HIS A 102 5.17 -7.24 -16.63
C HIS A 102 4.15 -6.48 -17.49
N GLY A 103 4.59 -5.61 -18.39
CA GLY A 103 3.70 -4.81 -19.24
C GLY A 103 2.77 -3.87 -18.45
N LYS A 104 3.24 -3.38 -17.30
CA LYS A 104 2.49 -2.45 -16.46
C LYS A 104 2.87 -1.01 -16.78
N PRO A 105 1.94 -0.05 -16.64
CA PRO A 105 2.25 1.35 -16.82
C PRO A 105 3.25 1.85 -15.75
N THR A 106 4.02 2.87 -16.11
CA THR A 106 4.95 3.53 -15.18
C THR A 106 4.21 4.06 -13.96
N GLY A 107 4.69 3.74 -12.75
CA GLY A 107 4.05 4.12 -11.50
C GLY A 107 3.11 3.07 -10.93
N TRP A 108 2.86 1.99 -11.66
CA TRP A 108 1.96 0.93 -11.22
C TRP A 108 2.36 0.33 -9.86
N LEU A 109 3.65 0.15 -9.61
CA LEU A 109 4.15 -0.36 -8.33
C LEU A 109 4.01 0.64 -7.18
N ASP A 110 3.91 1.93 -7.48
CA ASP A 110 3.84 3.00 -6.48
C ASP A 110 2.43 3.20 -5.91
N GLU A 111 1.41 2.71 -6.62
CA GLU A 111 0.01 2.85 -6.23
C GLU A 111 -0.37 1.80 -5.19
N ALA A 112 -0.95 2.26 -4.08
CA ALA A 112 -1.52 1.35 -3.09
C ALA A 112 -2.74 0.63 -3.72
N ARG A 113 -2.56 -0.65 -4.02
CA ARG A 113 -3.65 -1.50 -4.48
C ARG A 113 -4.14 -2.30 -3.29
N GLN A 114 -5.41 -2.18 -3.00
CA GLN A 114 -6.06 -3.19 -2.18
C GLN A 114 -5.92 -4.49 -2.96
N SER A 115 -5.35 -5.51 -2.30
CA SER A 115 -5.08 -6.78 -2.95
C SER A 115 -6.36 -7.27 -3.63
N ASP A 116 -6.31 -7.45 -4.96
CA ASP A 116 -7.39 -8.07 -5.75
C ASP A 116 -7.69 -9.51 -5.30
N LEU A 117 -7.02 -9.97 -4.22
CA LEU A 117 -7.15 -11.28 -3.59
C LEU A 117 -8.37 -11.38 -2.67
N VAL A 118 -9.01 -10.27 -2.33
CA VAL A 118 -10.19 -10.25 -1.47
C VAL A 118 -11.38 -9.78 -2.31
N ALA A 119 -12.40 -10.60 -2.37
CA ALA A 119 -13.63 -10.21 -3.07
C ALA A 119 -14.22 -8.91 -2.47
N PRO A 120 -14.85 -8.04 -3.28
CA PRO A 120 -15.40 -6.77 -2.78
C PRO A 120 -16.31 -6.92 -1.56
N ALA A 121 -17.08 -8.02 -1.50
CA ALA A 121 -17.94 -8.36 -0.36
C ALA A 121 -17.13 -8.70 0.90
N GLU A 122 -16.03 -9.41 0.74
CA GLU A 122 -15.13 -9.76 1.85
C GLU A 122 -14.39 -8.52 2.35
N GLN A 123 -13.96 -7.63 1.44
CA GLN A 123 -13.33 -6.37 1.81
C GLN A 123 -14.30 -5.49 2.61
N ALA A 124 -15.54 -5.36 2.16
CA ALA A 124 -16.56 -4.61 2.87
C ALA A 124 -16.82 -5.20 4.29
N PHE A 125 -16.80 -6.51 4.40
CA PHE A 125 -16.92 -7.18 5.71
C PHE A 125 -15.70 -6.89 6.61
N LEU A 126 -14.48 -6.97 6.08
CA LEU A 126 -13.26 -6.67 6.83
C LEU A 126 -13.25 -5.22 7.33
N ASP A 127 -13.66 -4.28 6.50
CA ASP A 127 -13.76 -2.85 6.85
C ASP A 127 -14.79 -2.62 7.96
N LEU A 128 -15.94 -3.28 7.87
CA LEU A 128 -16.99 -3.23 8.89
C LEU A 128 -16.50 -3.84 10.21
N ALA A 129 -15.86 -4.99 10.17
CA ALA A 129 -15.31 -5.67 11.33
C ALA A 129 -14.22 -4.82 12.01
N LEU A 130 -13.35 -4.18 11.23
CA LEU A 130 -12.31 -3.28 11.74
C LEU A 130 -12.90 -2.02 12.35
N LYS A 131 -13.94 -1.43 11.74
CA LYS A 131 -14.68 -0.29 12.28
C LYS A 131 -15.34 -0.64 13.62
N ALA A 132 -16.02 -1.78 13.69
CA ALA A 132 -16.65 -2.28 14.93
C ALA A 132 -15.60 -2.52 16.03
N TRP A 133 -14.46 -3.13 15.68
CA TRP A 133 -13.36 -3.37 16.62
C TRP A 133 -12.78 -2.08 17.21
N ARG A 134 -12.61 -1.04 16.39
CA ARG A 134 -12.09 0.26 16.83
C ARG A 134 -13.08 1.04 17.68
N ALA A 135 -14.39 0.89 17.42
CA ALA A 135 -15.45 1.59 18.12
C ALA A 135 -15.81 0.96 19.47
N THR A 136 -15.42 -0.30 19.74
CA THR A 136 -15.78 -1.04 20.96
C THR A 136 -14.67 -1.05 22.02
N ASN A 137 -15.09 -1.18 23.29
CA ASN A 137 -14.20 -1.38 24.43
C ASN A 137 -13.68 -2.83 24.50
N SER A 138 -12.87 -3.15 25.52
CA SER A 138 -12.28 -4.48 25.69
C SER A 138 -13.31 -5.61 25.80
N ALA A 139 -14.42 -5.37 26.50
CA ALA A 139 -15.52 -6.34 26.64
C ALA A 139 -16.21 -6.60 25.29
N GLY A 140 -16.51 -5.55 24.53
CA GLY A 140 -17.12 -5.66 23.22
C GLY A 140 -16.18 -6.33 22.19
N ARG A 141 -14.88 -6.10 22.25
CA ARG A 141 -13.88 -6.82 21.43
C ARG A 141 -13.83 -8.31 21.73
N LYS A 142 -13.98 -8.68 23.02
CA LYS A 142 -14.07 -10.08 23.41
C LYS A 142 -15.35 -10.73 22.84
N ALA A 143 -16.50 -10.08 22.99
CA ALA A 143 -17.77 -10.56 22.46
C ALA A 143 -17.73 -10.70 20.93
N LEU A 144 -17.22 -9.71 20.20
CA LEU A 144 -17.06 -9.73 18.74
C LEU A 144 -16.20 -10.93 18.28
N ARG A 145 -15.09 -11.18 18.99
CA ARG A 145 -14.21 -12.31 18.70
C ARG A 145 -14.92 -13.65 18.90
N GLU A 146 -15.68 -13.81 19.96
CA GLU A 146 -16.42 -15.06 20.22
C GLU A 146 -17.53 -15.27 19.18
N GLN A 147 -18.24 -14.22 18.77
CA GLN A 147 -19.21 -14.32 17.67
C GLN A 147 -18.58 -14.76 16.34
N MET A 148 -17.43 -14.19 15.99
CA MET A 148 -16.70 -14.60 14.79
C MET A 148 -16.22 -16.05 14.85
N LYS A 149 -15.77 -16.52 16.01
CA LYS A 149 -15.40 -17.94 16.20
C LYS A 149 -16.58 -18.87 16.02
N LEU A 150 -17.73 -18.52 16.60
CA LEU A 150 -18.95 -19.31 16.46
C LEU A 150 -19.41 -19.39 15.01
N ALA A 151 -19.40 -18.26 14.30
CA ALA A 151 -19.74 -18.21 12.88
C ALA A 151 -18.78 -19.05 12.03
N ALA A 152 -17.47 -19.00 12.32
CA ALA A 152 -16.46 -19.79 11.61
C ALA A 152 -16.55 -21.29 11.90
N ALA A 153 -17.06 -21.69 13.07
CA ALA A 153 -17.26 -23.10 13.45
C ALA A 153 -18.54 -23.72 12.86
N THR A 154 -19.46 -22.88 12.35
CA THR A 154 -20.70 -23.36 11.72
C THR A 154 -20.40 -23.72 10.26
N PRO A 155 -20.48 -25.02 9.87
CA PRO A 155 -20.26 -25.40 8.49
C PRO A 155 -21.31 -24.74 7.60
N ALA A 156 -20.88 -24.17 6.48
CA ALA A 156 -21.80 -23.63 5.47
C ALA A 156 -22.71 -24.79 4.99
N ALA A 157 -24.00 -24.64 5.22
CA ALA A 157 -24.99 -25.60 4.65
C ALA A 157 -24.85 -25.52 3.12
N LYS A 158 -24.56 -26.67 2.53
CA LYS A 158 -24.37 -26.87 1.09
C LYS A 158 -25.72 -26.95 0.40
#